data_f7a14806461c5b9efef4c2620cb726cc
#
_entry.id   f7a14806461c5b9efef4c2620cb726cc
#
_cell.length_a   1.000
_cell.length_b   1.000
_cell.length_c   1.000
_cell.angle_alpha   90.00
_cell.angle_beta   90.00
_cell.angle_gamma   90.00
#
_symmetry.space_group_name_H-M   'P 1'
#
loop_
_entity.id
_entity.type
_entity.pdbx_description
1 polymer ?
#
loop_
_entity_poly.entity_id
_entity_poly.type
_entity_poly.pdbx_seq_one_letter_code
_entity_poly.pdbx_strand_id
1 'polypeptide(L)'
;FYKNVSELSGGQKQLLNLASVMAMHPSLLILDEPTSQLDPIAASDFLETVKKINRDIGTTVLLTEHRLQDIIPYADRVFVMDEGTLFLEGTPREIGTKLKEQHHGMFLSMPVPMQIYAGTESALTCPLTVSEGRQWIREYIEEKGIKKEQIQQANQRLEKKGEKNENETTGFFGHFKRQKENTPPAIQMKDVWFRYEKDSPDVIQDLSLEVKKGEFYGLVGGNGTGKSTTLSLLGRVHQPYSGRIYLDGKDLRSFSDRELYGGYLGVMPQNPQSIFLKKTVLEDLYSVIGGRKERP
;
A
#
# COMPACT_ATOMS: atom_id res chain seq x y z
N PHE A 1 18.14 -21.95 -3.27
CA PHE A 1 19.29 -21.13 -2.82
C PHE A 1 20.40 -21.01 -3.88
N TYR A 2 20.65 -22.04 -4.71
CA TYR A 2 21.78 -22.07 -5.65
C TYR A 2 21.40 -21.66 -7.10
N LYS A 3 20.17 -21.24 -7.34
CA LYS A 3 19.76 -20.71 -8.66
C LYS A 3 20.35 -19.32 -8.90
N ASN A 4 20.71 -19.04 -10.15
CA ASN A 4 21.09 -17.69 -10.54
C ASN A 4 19.88 -16.75 -10.45
N VAL A 5 20.10 -15.51 -10.02
CA VAL A 5 19.03 -14.49 -9.95
C VAL A 5 18.42 -14.22 -11.33
N SER A 6 19.22 -14.34 -12.40
CA SER A 6 18.74 -14.18 -13.79
C SER A 6 17.67 -15.19 -14.20
N GLU A 7 17.66 -16.39 -13.60
CA GLU A 7 16.74 -17.49 -13.91
C GLU A 7 15.38 -17.36 -13.18
N LEU A 8 15.27 -16.41 -12.25
CA LEU A 8 14.05 -16.19 -11.49
C LEU A 8 13.00 -15.43 -12.31
N SER A 9 11.72 -15.79 -12.14
CA SER A 9 10.60 -15.01 -12.67
C SER A 9 10.53 -13.61 -12.02
N GLY A 10 9.81 -12.67 -12.61
CA GLY A 10 9.59 -11.33 -12.05
C GLY A 10 9.05 -11.39 -10.63
N GLY A 11 8.03 -12.21 -10.37
CA GLY A 11 7.45 -12.39 -9.04
C GLY A 11 8.44 -12.99 -8.04
N GLN A 12 9.25 -13.99 -8.46
CA GLN A 12 10.29 -14.58 -7.62
C GLN A 12 11.39 -13.56 -7.28
N LYS A 13 11.79 -12.72 -8.24
CA LYS A 13 12.74 -11.62 -8.00
C LYS A 13 12.20 -10.62 -6.99
N GLN A 14 10.93 -10.28 -7.11
CA GLN A 14 10.28 -9.34 -6.20
C GLN A 14 10.16 -9.90 -4.77
N LEU A 15 9.82 -11.19 -4.62
CA LEU A 15 9.80 -11.86 -3.32
C LEU A 15 11.22 -12.01 -2.73
N LEU A 16 12.22 -12.30 -3.57
CA LEU A 16 13.62 -12.34 -3.12
C LEU A 16 14.07 -10.96 -2.64
N ASN A 17 13.72 -9.91 -3.36
CA ASN A 17 13.99 -8.53 -2.98
C ASN A 17 13.36 -8.20 -1.62
N LEU A 18 12.07 -8.51 -1.44
CA LEU A 18 11.39 -8.35 -0.16
C LEU A 18 12.09 -9.16 0.94
N ALA A 19 12.46 -10.41 0.68
CA ALA A 19 13.16 -11.25 1.66
C ALA A 19 14.54 -10.67 2.04
N SER A 20 15.26 -10.11 1.07
CA SER A 20 16.55 -9.46 1.31
C SER A 20 16.42 -8.23 2.23
N VAL A 21 15.41 -7.40 1.99
CA VAL A 21 15.12 -6.25 2.86
C VAL A 21 14.67 -6.72 4.25
N MET A 22 13.79 -7.74 4.31
CA MET A 22 13.28 -8.27 5.58
C MET A 22 14.35 -9.01 6.41
N ALA A 23 15.43 -9.50 5.79
CA ALA A 23 16.57 -10.08 6.51
C ALA A 23 17.27 -9.08 7.44
N MET A 24 17.08 -7.79 7.24
CA MET A 24 17.58 -6.72 8.13
C MET A 24 16.66 -6.45 9.33
N HIS A 25 15.48 -7.10 9.39
CA HIS A 25 14.43 -6.87 10.38
C HIS A 25 14.01 -5.39 10.52
N PRO A 26 13.66 -4.70 9.41
CA PRO A 26 13.30 -3.28 9.47
C PRO A 26 12.00 -3.08 10.26
N SER A 27 11.93 -2.01 11.05
CA SER A 27 10.69 -1.59 11.74
C SER A 27 9.72 -0.89 10.78
N LEU A 28 10.25 -0.35 9.67
CA LEU A 28 9.51 0.37 8.64
C LEU A 28 9.91 -0.14 7.26
N LEU A 29 8.91 -0.54 6.47
CA LEU A 29 9.06 -1.01 5.09
C LEU A 29 8.39 0.00 4.15
N ILE A 30 9.15 0.52 3.20
CA ILE A 30 8.66 1.43 2.16
C ILE A 30 8.71 0.71 0.81
N LEU A 31 7.57 0.65 0.12
CA LEU A 31 7.40 -0.07 -1.15
C LEU A 31 6.88 0.89 -2.23
N ASP A 32 7.65 1.08 -3.30
CA ASP A 32 7.27 1.93 -4.43
C ASP A 32 6.78 1.06 -5.61
N GLU A 33 5.47 1.05 -5.83
CA GLU A 33 4.78 0.30 -6.89
C GLU A 33 5.27 -1.16 -7.03
N PRO A 34 5.31 -1.93 -5.94
CA PRO A 34 5.97 -3.23 -5.92
C PRO A 34 5.33 -4.27 -6.84
N THR A 35 4.08 -4.04 -7.28
CA THR A 35 3.35 -4.98 -8.15
C THR A 35 3.28 -4.54 -9.61
N SER A 36 3.87 -3.40 -9.98
CA SER A 36 3.73 -2.81 -11.32
C SER A 36 4.23 -3.70 -12.46
N GLN A 37 5.21 -4.58 -12.21
CA GLN A 37 5.80 -5.49 -13.18
C GLN A 37 5.34 -6.95 -13.01
N LEU A 38 4.37 -7.20 -12.13
CA LEU A 38 3.88 -8.54 -11.82
C LEU A 38 2.58 -8.84 -12.58
N ASP A 39 2.42 -10.11 -12.95
CA ASP A 39 1.10 -10.59 -13.35
C ASP A 39 0.10 -10.56 -12.17
N PRO A 40 -1.22 -10.61 -12.43
CA PRO A 40 -2.22 -10.48 -11.37
C PRO A 40 -2.09 -11.48 -10.22
N ILE A 41 -1.66 -12.73 -10.50
CA ILE A 41 -1.51 -13.77 -9.48
C ILE A 41 -0.31 -13.46 -8.60
N ALA A 42 0.85 -13.21 -9.23
CA ALA A 42 2.07 -12.87 -8.51
C ALA A 42 1.93 -11.55 -7.71
N ALA A 43 1.16 -10.59 -8.22
CA ALA A 43 0.86 -9.35 -7.50
C ALA A 43 0.02 -9.61 -6.24
N SER A 44 -1.02 -10.44 -6.34
CA SER A 44 -1.85 -10.83 -5.20
C SER A 44 -1.03 -11.55 -4.14
N ASP A 45 -0.23 -12.55 -4.53
CA ASP A 45 0.63 -13.32 -3.61
C ASP A 45 1.66 -12.41 -2.90
N PHE A 46 2.22 -11.44 -3.64
CA PHE A 46 3.15 -10.46 -3.07
C PHE A 46 2.47 -9.60 -2.01
N LEU A 47 1.31 -9.02 -2.31
CA LEU A 47 0.57 -8.17 -1.38
C LEU A 47 0.09 -8.94 -0.13
N GLU A 48 -0.34 -10.19 -0.29
CA GLU A 48 -0.67 -11.08 0.84
C GLU A 48 0.55 -11.32 1.72
N THR A 49 1.73 -11.50 1.12
CA THR A 49 2.98 -11.67 1.86
C THR A 49 3.33 -10.40 2.65
N VAL A 50 3.22 -9.22 2.03
CA VAL A 50 3.47 -7.93 2.71
C VAL A 50 2.47 -7.73 3.87
N LYS A 51 1.19 -8.04 3.66
CA LYS A 51 0.17 -7.99 4.69
C LYS A 51 0.48 -8.94 5.85
N LYS A 52 0.94 -10.14 5.56
CA LYS A 52 1.35 -11.12 6.57
C LYS A 52 2.54 -10.61 7.40
N ILE A 53 3.52 -10.00 6.76
CA ILE A 53 4.66 -9.35 7.43
C ILE A 53 4.17 -8.25 8.39
N ASN A 54 3.29 -7.36 7.92
CA ASN A 54 2.73 -6.31 8.76
C ASN A 54 1.98 -6.88 9.98
N ARG A 55 1.12 -7.89 9.75
CA ARG A 55 0.29 -8.47 10.81
C ARG A 55 1.08 -9.32 11.82
N ASP A 56 1.95 -10.20 11.32
CA ASP A 56 2.58 -11.25 12.15
C ASP A 56 3.89 -10.75 12.79
N ILE A 57 4.60 -9.83 12.14
CA ILE A 57 5.87 -9.27 12.63
C ILE A 57 5.67 -7.87 13.23
N GLY A 58 4.61 -7.15 12.84
CA GLY A 58 4.32 -5.77 13.30
C GLY A 58 5.13 -4.69 12.56
N THR A 59 5.77 -5.02 11.44
CA THR A 59 6.48 -4.05 10.59
C THR A 59 5.50 -3.01 10.07
N THR A 60 5.80 -1.73 10.25
CA THR A 60 5.02 -0.64 9.64
C THR A 60 5.27 -0.62 8.13
N VAL A 61 4.22 -0.52 7.33
CA VAL A 61 4.32 -0.52 5.86
C VAL A 61 3.76 0.78 5.29
N LEU A 62 4.53 1.41 4.42
CA LEU A 62 4.09 2.48 3.54
C LEU A 62 4.30 2.02 2.10
N LEU A 63 3.24 1.97 1.29
CA LEU A 63 3.38 1.57 -0.09
C LEU A 63 2.64 2.52 -1.05
N THR A 64 3.14 2.62 -2.28
CA THR A 64 2.42 3.22 -3.40
C THR A 64 1.90 2.13 -4.32
N GLU A 65 0.71 2.32 -4.88
CA GLU A 65 0.15 1.40 -5.87
C GLU A 65 -0.86 2.11 -6.77
N HIS A 66 -0.99 1.61 -8.01
CA HIS A 66 -2.01 2.05 -8.95
C HIS A 66 -3.28 1.19 -8.89
N ARG A 67 -3.16 -0.05 -8.45
CA ARG A 67 -4.28 -0.99 -8.32
C ARG A 67 -4.96 -0.81 -6.97
N LEU A 68 -5.75 0.25 -6.83
CA LEU A 68 -6.38 0.60 -5.57
C LEU A 68 -7.31 -0.49 -5.04
N GLN A 69 -7.98 -1.22 -5.93
CA GLN A 69 -8.85 -2.34 -5.55
C GLN A 69 -8.13 -3.45 -4.78
N ASP A 70 -6.82 -3.62 -5.02
CA ASP A 70 -6.02 -4.68 -4.40
C ASP A 70 -5.44 -4.23 -3.04
N ILE A 71 -5.35 -2.92 -2.79
CA ILE A 71 -4.74 -2.33 -1.59
C ILE A 71 -5.78 -1.81 -0.60
N ILE A 72 -6.79 -1.11 -1.09
CA ILE A 72 -7.80 -0.42 -0.26
C ILE A 72 -8.43 -1.34 0.79
N PRO A 73 -8.76 -2.63 0.50
CA PRO A 73 -9.32 -3.52 1.51
C PRO A 73 -8.37 -3.87 2.66
N TYR A 74 -7.08 -3.63 2.49
CA TYR A 74 -6.02 -4.04 3.44
C TYR A 74 -5.38 -2.87 4.17
N ALA A 75 -5.46 -1.67 3.63
CA ALA A 75 -4.87 -0.48 4.23
C ALA A 75 -5.63 -0.07 5.50
N ASP A 76 -4.92 0.26 6.57
CA ASP A 76 -5.49 0.91 7.75
C ASP A 76 -5.80 2.40 7.44
N ARG A 77 -4.91 3.04 6.67
CA ARG A 77 -5.06 4.44 6.23
C ARG A 77 -4.60 4.61 4.79
N VAL A 78 -5.17 5.62 4.14
CA VAL A 78 -4.86 5.98 2.75
C VAL A 78 -4.55 7.46 2.67
N PHE A 79 -3.45 7.79 1.99
CA PHE A 79 -3.09 9.13 1.58
C PHE A 79 -3.33 9.27 0.07
N VAL A 80 -4.12 10.25 -0.33
CA VAL A 80 -4.35 10.59 -1.73
C VAL A 80 -3.53 11.83 -2.06
N MET A 81 -2.63 11.72 -3.01
CA MET A 81 -1.83 12.84 -3.50
C MET A 81 -2.38 13.34 -4.83
N ASP A 82 -2.43 14.65 -4.98
CA ASP A 82 -2.75 15.33 -6.23
C ASP A 82 -1.88 16.59 -6.38
N GLU A 83 -1.40 16.86 -7.58
CA GLU A 83 -0.54 18.03 -7.90
C GLU A 83 0.60 18.30 -6.89
N GLY A 84 1.20 17.23 -6.33
CA GLY A 84 2.30 17.32 -5.37
C GLY A 84 1.89 17.63 -3.93
N THR A 85 0.60 17.71 -3.65
CA THR A 85 0.04 17.97 -2.32
C THR A 85 -0.70 16.76 -1.77
N LEU A 86 -0.88 16.70 -0.45
CA LEU A 86 -1.75 15.73 0.20
C LEU A 86 -3.20 16.23 0.07
N PHE A 87 -3.95 15.63 -0.86
CA PHE A 87 -5.33 16.01 -1.15
C PHE A 87 -6.32 15.47 -0.11
N LEU A 88 -6.23 14.17 0.23
CA LEU A 88 -7.07 13.50 1.22
C LEU A 88 -6.25 12.54 2.08
N GLU A 89 -6.66 12.44 3.34
CA GLU A 89 -6.19 11.42 4.28
C GLU A 89 -7.39 10.83 5.04
N GLY A 90 -7.34 9.53 5.30
CA GLY A 90 -8.38 8.87 6.11
C GLY A 90 -8.33 7.35 6.01
N THR A 91 -9.33 6.72 6.63
CA THR A 91 -9.59 5.30 6.43
C THR A 91 -10.05 5.04 4.99
N PRO A 92 -9.88 3.82 4.46
CA PRO A 92 -10.35 3.47 3.13
C PRO A 92 -11.82 3.86 2.85
N ARG A 93 -12.71 3.70 3.84
CA ARG A 93 -14.15 4.04 3.70
C ARG A 93 -14.37 5.55 3.61
N GLU A 94 -13.69 6.33 4.44
CA GLU A 94 -13.74 7.79 4.40
C GLU A 94 -13.23 8.34 3.08
N ILE A 95 -12.12 7.79 2.58
CA ILE A 95 -11.53 8.18 1.29
C ILE A 95 -12.49 7.92 0.14
N GLY A 96 -13.11 6.74 0.10
CA GLY A 96 -14.10 6.42 -0.93
C GLY A 96 -15.28 7.40 -0.94
N THR A 97 -15.80 7.74 0.22
CA THR A 97 -16.89 8.72 0.37
C THR A 97 -16.47 10.10 -0.11
N LYS A 98 -15.32 10.60 0.36
CA LYS A 98 -14.81 11.94 0.00
C LYS A 98 -14.49 12.06 -1.50
N LEU A 99 -13.86 11.04 -2.10
CA LEU A 99 -13.58 11.04 -3.55
C LEU A 99 -14.85 11.07 -4.39
N LYS A 100 -15.91 10.36 -3.95
CA LYS A 100 -17.22 10.44 -4.59
C LYS A 100 -17.82 11.84 -4.49
N GLU A 101 -17.88 12.41 -3.29
CA GLU A 101 -18.46 13.73 -3.03
C GLU A 101 -17.78 14.83 -3.84
N GLN A 102 -16.46 14.72 -4.01
CA GLN A 102 -15.66 15.69 -4.77
C GLN A 102 -15.59 15.39 -6.27
N HIS A 103 -16.31 14.35 -6.74
CA HIS A 103 -16.30 13.91 -8.15
C HIS A 103 -14.88 13.65 -8.69
N HIS A 104 -13.96 13.22 -7.84
CA HIS A 104 -12.56 13.01 -8.21
C HIS A 104 -12.41 11.75 -9.09
N GLY A 105 -11.67 11.85 -10.20
CA GLY A 105 -11.50 10.77 -11.19
C GLY A 105 -10.96 9.46 -10.59
N MET A 106 -10.17 9.53 -9.52
CA MET A 106 -9.63 8.37 -8.81
C MET A 106 -10.71 7.49 -8.16
N PHE A 107 -11.93 8.03 -7.95
CA PHE A 107 -13.05 7.22 -7.45
C PHE A 107 -13.35 6.01 -8.35
N LEU A 108 -13.15 6.13 -9.66
CA LEU A 108 -13.34 5.04 -10.63
C LEU A 108 -12.34 3.88 -10.46
N SER A 109 -11.24 4.10 -9.74
CA SER A 109 -10.23 3.07 -9.42
C SER A 109 -10.47 2.39 -8.07
N MET A 110 -11.49 2.82 -7.31
CA MET A 110 -11.84 2.20 -6.03
C MET A 110 -12.42 0.80 -6.21
N PRO A 111 -12.42 -0.05 -5.16
CA PRO A 111 -13.05 -1.36 -5.20
C PRO A 111 -14.50 -1.31 -5.71
N VAL A 112 -14.87 -2.25 -6.58
CA VAL A 112 -16.21 -2.31 -7.18
C VAL A 112 -17.34 -2.26 -6.15
N PRO A 113 -17.27 -2.93 -4.98
CA PRO A 113 -18.30 -2.81 -3.95
C PRO A 113 -18.52 -1.37 -3.48
N MET A 114 -17.44 -0.58 -3.35
CA MET A 114 -17.52 0.85 -3.00
C MET A 114 -18.19 1.66 -4.10
N GLN A 115 -17.88 1.38 -5.37
CA GLN A 115 -18.49 2.07 -6.51
C GLN A 115 -20.00 1.79 -6.60
N ILE A 116 -20.41 0.53 -6.36
CA ILE A 116 -21.84 0.15 -6.32
C ILE A 116 -22.53 0.85 -5.16
N TYR A 117 -21.97 0.78 -3.95
CA TYR A 117 -22.47 1.49 -2.77
C TYR A 117 -22.68 2.98 -3.03
N ALA A 118 -21.70 3.60 -3.65
CA ALA A 118 -21.72 5.02 -3.97
C ALA A 118 -22.82 5.42 -4.99
N GLY A 119 -23.28 4.48 -5.82
CA GLY A 119 -24.44 4.67 -6.72
C GLY A 119 -25.79 4.59 -6.01
N THR A 120 -25.81 4.33 -4.70
CA THR A 120 -27.04 4.19 -3.89
C THR A 120 -27.10 5.24 -2.79
N GLU A 121 -28.31 5.55 -2.33
CA GLU A 121 -28.56 6.32 -1.11
C GLU A 121 -28.71 5.36 0.07
N SER A 122 -27.59 4.80 0.54
CA SER A 122 -27.57 3.88 1.68
C SER A 122 -26.96 4.53 2.91
N ALA A 123 -27.58 4.35 4.06
CA ALA A 123 -27.04 4.73 5.37
C ALA A 123 -26.15 3.62 5.98
N LEU A 124 -26.10 2.45 5.34
CA LEU A 124 -25.27 1.33 5.79
C LEU A 124 -23.77 1.62 5.59
N THR A 125 -22.94 0.82 6.23
CA THR A 125 -21.48 0.94 6.11
C THR A 125 -21.00 0.62 4.69
N CYS A 126 -20.16 1.48 4.13
CA CYS A 126 -19.57 1.29 2.80
C CYS A 126 -18.73 0.00 2.75
N PRO A 127 -19.01 -0.95 1.85
CA PRO A 127 -18.27 -2.20 1.73
C PRO A 127 -16.94 -1.99 1.00
N LEU A 128 -15.87 -2.62 1.48
CA LEU A 128 -14.54 -2.58 0.85
C LEU A 128 -14.24 -3.83 0.02
N THR A 129 -14.79 -4.97 0.43
CA THR A 129 -14.56 -6.27 -0.20
C THR A 129 -15.81 -6.80 -0.87
N VAL A 130 -15.64 -7.77 -1.79
CA VAL A 130 -16.78 -8.47 -2.42
C VAL A 130 -17.66 -9.17 -1.38
N SER A 131 -17.05 -9.73 -0.31
CA SER A 131 -17.79 -10.38 0.79
C SER A 131 -18.65 -9.37 1.52
N GLU A 132 -18.08 -8.24 1.93
CA GLU A 132 -18.84 -7.14 2.55
C GLU A 132 -19.92 -6.58 1.61
N GLY A 133 -19.59 -6.45 0.31
CA GLY A 133 -20.55 -6.01 -0.70
C GLY A 133 -21.77 -6.93 -0.82
N ARG A 134 -21.56 -8.25 -0.76
CA ARG A 134 -22.66 -9.24 -0.76
C ARG A 134 -23.54 -9.11 0.48
N GLN A 135 -22.92 -8.90 1.64
CA GLN A 135 -23.67 -8.69 2.88
C GLN A 135 -24.45 -7.37 2.82
N TRP A 136 -23.79 -6.28 2.43
CA TRP A 136 -24.41 -4.97 2.29
C TRP A 136 -25.61 -4.99 1.31
N ILE A 137 -25.49 -5.69 0.16
CA ILE A 137 -26.61 -5.82 -0.80
C ILE A 137 -27.82 -6.48 -0.12
N ARG A 138 -27.62 -7.53 0.69
CA ARG A 138 -28.74 -8.20 1.38
C ARG A 138 -29.43 -7.24 2.34
N GLU A 139 -28.66 -6.55 3.18
CA GLU A 139 -29.16 -5.57 4.15
C GLU A 139 -29.87 -4.41 3.45
N TYR A 140 -29.31 -3.92 2.34
CA TYR A 140 -29.90 -2.84 1.53
C TYR A 140 -31.23 -3.24 0.87
N ILE A 141 -31.32 -4.48 0.36
CA ILE A 141 -32.56 -5.04 -0.19
C ILE A 141 -33.65 -5.15 0.87
N GLU A 142 -33.30 -5.57 2.08
CA GLU A 142 -34.22 -5.66 3.20
C GLU A 142 -34.69 -4.25 3.66
N GLU A 143 -33.75 -3.31 3.81
CA GLU A 143 -34.05 -1.92 4.18
C GLU A 143 -34.99 -1.23 3.17
N LYS A 144 -34.74 -1.42 1.88
CA LYS A 144 -35.56 -0.79 0.82
C LYS A 144 -36.83 -1.57 0.47
N GLY A 145 -37.08 -2.73 1.08
CA GLY A 145 -38.25 -3.56 0.81
C GLY A 145 -38.34 -4.06 -0.63
N ILE A 146 -37.19 -4.28 -1.30
CA ILE A 146 -37.15 -4.73 -2.70
C ILE A 146 -37.67 -6.16 -2.77
N LYS A 147 -38.77 -6.36 -3.52
CA LYS A 147 -39.42 -7.66 -3.63
C LYS A 147 -38.56 -8.68 -4.40
N LYS A 148 -38.52 -9.92 -3.90
CA LYS A 148 -37.77 -11.03 -4.53
C LYS A 148 -38.09 -11.23 -6.03
N GLU A 149 -39.29 -10.91 -6.45
CA GLU A 149 -39.78 -11.00 -7.86
C GLU A 149 -38.98 -10.03 -8.76
N GLN A 150 -38.67 -8.84 -8.29
CA GLN A 150 -37.86 -7.86 -9.03
C GLN A 150 -36.41 -8.32 -9.17
N ILE A 151 -35.88 -8.98 -8.14
CA ILE A 151 -34.49 -9.53 -8.15
C ILE A 151 -34.47 -10.74 -9.12
N GLN A 152 -35.48 -11.61 -9.11
CA GLN A 152 -35.56 -12.74 -10.02
C GLN A 152 -35.65 -12.31 -11.49
N GLN A 153 -36.43 -11.28 -11.80
CA GLN A 153 -36.48 -10.71 -13.15
C GLN A 153 -35.15 -10.11 -13.59
N ALA A 154 -34.42 -9.46 -12.68
CA ALA A 154 -33.07 -8.93 -12.94
C ALA A 154 -32.06 -10.07 -13.16
N ASN A 155 -32.09 -11.11 -12.33
CA ASN A 155 -31.23 -12.29 -12.46
C ASN A 155 -31.46 -13.06 -13.76
N GLN A 156 -32.71 -13.27 -14.17
CA GLN A 156 -33.04 -13.91 -15.46
C GLN A 156 -32.52 -13.12 -16.67
N ARG A 157 -32.40 -11.81 -16.54
CA ARG A 157 -31.75 -10.95 -17.57
C ARG A 157 -30.25 -11.10 -17.58
N LEU A 158 -29.64 -11.36 -16.42
CA LEU A 158 -28.16 -11.52 -16.24
C LEU A 158 -27.74 -12.95 -16.63
N GLU A 159 -28.51 -13.99 -16.28
CA GLU A 159 -28.24 -15.40 -16.66
C GLU A 159 -28.21 -15.60 -18.16
N LYS A 160 -29.02 -14.84 -18.91
CA LYS A 160 -28.96 -14.81 -20.37
C LYS A 160 -27.71 -14.14 -20.95
N LYS A 161 -26.88 -13.51 -20.11
CA LYS A 161 -25.66 -12.76 -20.52
C LYS A 161 -24.33 -13.35 -20.02
N GLY A 162 -24.31 -14.37 -19.20
CA GLY A 162 -23.04 -14.81 -18.62
C GLY A 162 -23.04 -16.18 -17.94
N GLU A 163 -23.07 -17.27 -18.71
CA GLU A 163 -22.48 -18.52 -18.22
C GLU A 163 -20.95 -18.38 -18.24
N LYS A 164 -20.33 -18.33 -17.08
CA LYS A 164 -19.09 -19.03 -16.71
C LYS A 164 -18.39 -18.42 -15.49
N ASN A 165 -18.14 -19.32 -14.56
CA ASN A 165 -17.10 -19.43 -13.53
C ASN A 165 -17.49 -19.18 -12.07
N GLU A 166 -17.81 -20.33 -11.46
CA GLU A 166 -17.69 -20.58 -10.01
C GLU A 166 -16.25 -21.00 -9.68
N ASN A 167 -15.70 -20.52 -8.55
CA ASN A 167 -15.23 -21.38 -7.47
C ASN A 167 -14.74 -20.57 -6.26
N GLU A 168 -15.08 -21.10 -5.10
CA GLU A 168 -15.00 -20.57 -3.74
C GLU A 168 -13.59 -20.31 -3.20
N THR A 169 -13.49 -19.34 -2.27
CA THR A 169 -12.67 -19.55 -1.05
C THR A 169 -13.13 -18.63 0.08
N THR A 170 -13.52 -19.27 1.18
CA THR A 170 -13.83 -18.68 2.49
C THR A 170 -12.56 -18.45 3.30
N GLY A 171 -12.44 -17.30 3.94
CA GLY A 171 -11.34 -16.98 4.86
C GLY A 171 -11.76 -16.03 6.00
N PHE A 172 -11.55 -16.48 7.18
CA PHE A 172 -11.82 -15.94 8.51
C PHE A 172 -11.07 -14.63 8.82
N PHE A 173 -11.72 -13.61 9.38
CA PHE A 173 -11.06 -12.43 9.96
C PHE A 173 -11.39 -12.27 11.45
N GLY A 174 -10.37 -12.47 12.29
CA GLY A 174 -10.40 -12.16 13.71
C GLY A 174 -10.01 -10.71 14.01
N HIS A 175 -10.81 -10.05 14.83
CA HIS A 175 -10.58 -8.69 15.33
C HIS A 175 -9.47 -8.69 16.40
N PHE A 176 -8.38 -7.98 16.17
CA PHE A 176 -7.46 -7.57 17.22
C PHE A 176 -7.64 -6.08 17.54
N LYS A 177 -8.05 -5.77 18.79
CA LYS A 177 -8.03 -4.41 19.34
C LYS A 177 -6.58 -3.97 19.57
N ARG A 178 -6.08 -3.01 18.79
CA ARG A 178 -4.81 -2.34 19.10
C ARG A 178 -5.01 -1.32 20.23
N GLN A 179 -4.19 -1.39 21.26
CA GLN A 179 -4.12 -0.40 22.34
C GLN A 179 -3.52 0.92 21.79
N LYS A 180 -4.13 2.05 22.17
CA LYS A 180 -3.56 3.39 21.92
C LYS A 180 -2.40 3.60 22.90
N GLU A 181 -1.18 3.36 22.44
CA GLU A 181 0.01 3.83 23.15
C GLU A 181 0.42 5.22 22.63
N ASN A 182 0.84 6.06 23.56
CA ASN A 182 1.30 7.45 23.33
C ASN A 182 2.75 7.43 22.80
N THR A 183 3.02 6.66 21.73
CA THR A 183 4.31 6.51 21.08
C THR A 183 4.43 7.48 19.91
N PRO A 184 5.62 8.05 19.63
CA PRO A 184 5.82 8.89 18.46
C PRO A 184 5.48 8.11 17.18
N PRO A 185 4.98 8.77 16.12
CA PRO A 185 4.71 8.13 14.85
C PRO A 185 5.98 7.54 14.24
N ALA A 186 5.84 6.45 13.48
CA ALA A 186 6.96 5.83 12.76
C ALA A 186 7.56 6.79 11.73
N ILE A 187 6.69 7.55 11.04
CA ILE A 187 7.09 8.62 10.11
C ILE A 187 6.29 9.88 10.44
N GLN A 188 6.94 11.03 10.40
CA GLN A 188 6.29 12.33 10.41
C GLN A 188 6.98 13.27 9.43
N MET A 189 6.23 13.81 8.49
CA MET A 189 6.66 14.89 7.60
C MET A 189 5.93 16.16 8.03
N LYS A 190 6.64 17.30 8.08
CA LYS A 190 6.10 18.62 8.46
C LYS A 190 6.53 19.68 7.46
N ASP A 191 5.53 20.25 6.79
CA ASP A 191 5.67 21.39 5.87
C ASP A 191 6.78 21.17 4.84
N VAL A 192 6.80 19.96 4.24
CA VAL A 192 7.87 19.51 3.34
C VAL A 192 7.66 20.03 1.94
N TRP A 193 8.71 20.70 1.42
CA TRP A 193 8.76 21.19 0.05
C TRP A 193 9.98 20.61 -0.67
N PHE A 194 9.78 20.20 -1.94
CA PHE A 194 10.87 19.66 -2.74
C PHE A 194 10.70 19.95 -4.23
N ARG A 195 11.84 20.25 -4.87
CA ARG A 195 12.03 20.30 -6.32
C ARG A 195 13.37 19.65 -6.69
N TYR A 196 13.47 19.09 -7.87
CA TYR A 196 14.70 18.43 -8.33
C TYR A 196 15.82 19.44 -8.64
N GLU A 197 15.48 20.56 -9.27
CA GLU A 197 16.40 21.63 -9.63
C GLU A 197 15.88 22.98 -9.13
N LYS A 198 16.81 23.93 -8.90
CA LYS A 198 16.48 25.23 -8.28
C LYS A 198 15.39 26.00 -9.05
N ASP A 199 15.40 25.88 -10.38
CA ASP A 199 14.50 26.61 -11.26
C ASP A 199 13.34 25.74 -11.80
N SER A 200 13.21 24.50 -11.29
CA SER A 200 12.10 23.59 -11.62
C SER A 200 10.87 23.87 -10.77
N PRO A 201 9.67 23.52 -11.26
CA PRO A 201 8.47 23.53 -10.45
C PRO A 201 8.60 22.63 -9.21
N ASP A 202 7.91 22.99 -8.13
CA ASP A 202 7.85 22.16 -6.92
C ASP A 202 7.09 20.86 -7.23
N VAL A 203 7.72 19.75 -6.91
CA VAL A 203 7.14 18.40 -7.04
C VAL A 203 6.41 18.01 -5.76
N ILE A 204 6.92 18.46 -4.62
CA ILE A 204 6.25 18.31 -3.33
C ILE A 204 6.01 19.71 -2.77
N GLN A 205 4.77 19.97 -2.33
CA GLN A 205 4.30 21.27 -1.88
C GLN A 205 3.60 21.12 -0.53
N ASP A 206 4.18 21.74 0.50
CA ASP A 206 3.61 21.81 1.86
C ASP A 206 3.12 20.45 2.41
N LEU A 207 3.87 19.38 2.12
CA LEU A 207 3.45 18.03 2.48
C LEU A 207 3.66 17.79 3.97
N SER A 208 2.56 17.57 4.69
CA SER A 208 2.55 17.13 6.07
C SER A 208 1.75 15.83 6.19
N LEU A 209 2.36 14.79 6.78
CA LEU A 209 1.71 13.49 7.01
C LEU A 209 2.33 12.76 8.21
N GLU A 210 1.57 11.84 8.78
CA GLU A 210 2.01 10.95 9.87
C GLU A 210 1.66 9.49 9.57
N VAL A 211 2.63 8.59 9.81
CA VAL A 211 2.46 7.14 9.73
C VAL A 211 2.69 6.56 11.13
N LYS A 212 1.69 5.94 11.71
CA LYS A 212 1.78 5.35 13.05
C LYS A 212 2.48 4.00 13.00
N LYS A 213 3.10 3.61 14.12
CA LYS A 213 3.79 2.32 14.24
C LYS A 213 2.86 1.14 14.03
N GLY A 214 3.33 0.17 13.25
CA GLY A 214 2.64 -1.09 13.02
C GLY A 214 1.37 -1.00 12.16
N GLU A 215 1.00 0.18 11.65
CA GLU A 215 -0.11 0.33 10.70
C GLU A 215 0.38 0.17 9.25
N PHE A 216 -0.51 -0.18 8.37
CA PHE A 216 -0.29 -0.30 6.93
C PHE A 216 -0.90 0.91 6.22
N TYR A 217 -0.05 1.71 5.54
CA TYR A 217 -0.48 2.91 4.82
C TYR A 217 -0.32 2.74 3.31
N GLY A 218 -1.30 3.21 2.55
CA GLY A 218 -1.23 3.33 1.10
C GLY A 218 -1.08 4.80 0.69
N LEU A 219 0.02 5.14 0.01
CA LEU A 219 0.19 6.43 -0.66
C LEU A 219 -0.26 6.29 -2.11
N VAL A 220 -1.42 6.86 -2.46
CA VAL A 220 -2.07 6.71 -3.76
C VAL A 220 -2.18 8.04 -4.50
N GLY A 221 -2.32 8.01 -5.82
CA GLY A 221 -2.39 9.19 -6.66
C GLY A 221 -2.11 8.84 -8.13
N GLY A 222 -2.43 9.73 -9.06
CA GLY A 222 -2.09 9.60 -10.48
C GLY A 222 -0.57 9.62 -10.73
N ASN A 223 -0.17 9.42 -11.99
CA ASN A 223 1.23 9.58 -12.37
C ASN A 223 1.65 11.05 -12.27
N GLY A 224 2.88 11.31 -11.79
CA GLY A 224 3.41 12.66 -11.63
C GLY A 224 2.99 13.40 -10.34
N THR A 225 2.16 12.81 -9.47
CA THR A 225 1.69 13.45 -8.23
C THR A 225 2.71 13.46 -7.08
N GLY A 226 3.95 13.07 -7.31
CA GLY A 226 5.02 13.14 -6.31
C GLY A 226 5.17 11.93 -5.38
N LYS A 227 4.44 10.79 -5.59
CA LYS A 227 4.54 9.60 -4.74
C LYS A 227 5.96 9.08 -4.60
N SER A 228 6.61 8.71 -5.71
CA SER A 228 7.99 8.19 -5.70
C SER A 228 8.97 9.21 -5.18
N THR A 229 8.72 10.51 -5.41
CA THR A 229 9.52 11.61 -4.83
C THR A 229 9.38 11.65 -3.31
N THR A 230 8.17 11.50 -2.78
CA THR A 230 7.93 11.41 -1.33
C THR A 230 8.70 10.23 -0.72
N LEU A 231 8.62 9.05 -1.36
CA LEU A 231 9.38 7.88 -0.88
C LEU A 231 10.90 8.09 -0.96
N SER A 232 11.39 8.78 -2.00
CA SER A 232 12.83 9.12 -2.12
C SER A 232 13.31 10.09 -1.04
N LEU A 233 12.45 11.00 -0.59
CA LEU A 233 12.72 11.87 0.56
C LEU A 233 12.76 11.08 1.88
N LEU A 234 11.80 10.18 2.09
CA LEU A 234 11.76 9.28 3.26
C LEU A 234 12.96 8.32 3.27
N GLY A 235 13.34 7.81 2.09
CA GLY A 235 14.54 7.00 1.90
C GLY A 235 15.85 7.78 1.91
N ARG A 236 15.83 9.09 2.18
CA ARG A 236 17.01 9.98 2.19
C ARG A 236 17.86 9.94 0.91
N VAL A 237 17.26 9.54 -0.22
CA VAL A 237 17.88 9.64 -1.56
C VAL A 237 17.95 11.10 -1.98
N HIS A 238 16.92 11.87 -1.65
CA HIS A 238 16.86 13.32 -1.81
C HIS A 238 16.59 14.00 -0.47
N GLN A 239 16.84 15.31 -0.41
CA GLN A 239 16.59 16.12 0.77
C GLN A 239 15.62 17.26 0.42
N PRO A 240 14.61 17.54 1.26
CA PRO A 240 13.71 18.66 1.06
C PRO A 240 14.47 19.98 1.26
N TYR A 241 14.13 21.01 0.50
CA TYR A 241 14.71 22.35 0.72
C TYR A 241 13.99 23.11 1.83
N SER A 242 12.76 22.72 2.18
CA SER A 242 11.99 23.24 3.31
C SER A 242 11.25 22.12 4.03
N GLY A 243 10.90 22.35 5.30
CA GLY A 243 10.23 21.36 6.15
C GLY A 243 11.18 20.36 6.80
N ARG A 244 10.61 19.38 7.50
CA ARG A 244 11.37 18.36 8.24
C ARG A 244 10.70 17.00 8.16
N ILE A 245 11.53 15.96 8.22
CA ILE A 245 11.12 14.56 8.23
C ILE A 245 11.69 13.92 9.51
N TYR A 246 10.81 13.22 10.23
CA TYR A 246 11.17 12.51 11.46
C TYR A 246 10.82 11.03 11.31
N LEU A 247 11.68 10.17 11.85
CA LEU A 247 11.43 8.75 12.04
C LEU A 247 11.48 8.46 13.54
N ASP A 248 10.42 7.88 14.10
CA ASP A 248 10.26 7.65 15.54
C ASP A 248 10.55 8.90 16.40
N GLY A 249 10.18 10.09 15.90
CA GLY A 249 10.43 11.36 16.57
C GLY A 249 11.86 11.91 16.43
N LYS A 250 12.78 11.17 15.81
CA LYS A 250 14.17 11.61 15.54
C LYS A 250 14.27 12.20 14.13
N ASP A 251 14.88 13.38 13.97
CA ASP A 251 15.08 14.03 12.66
C ASP A 251 15.87 13.10 11.72
N LEU A 252 15.34 12.84 10.52
CA LEU A 252 15.94 11.94 9.52
C LEU A 252 17.39 12.28 9.19
N ARG A 253 17.75 13.57 9.23
CA ARG A 253 19.12 14.05 8.95
C ARG A 253 20.12 13.70 10.05
N SER A 254 19.64 13.37 11.25
CA SER A 254 20.49 13.03 12.39
C SER A 254 20.88 11.56 12.45
N PHE A 255 20.32 10.71 11.58
CA PHE A 255 20.70 9.30 11.48
C PHE A 255 22.00 9.15 10.69
N SER A 256 22.92 8.32 11.17
CA SER A 256 24.00 7.81 10.32
C SER A 256 23.45 6.79 9.31
N ASP A 257 24.15 6.58 8.18
CA ASP A 257 23.73 5.59 7.17
C ASP A 257 23.64 4.18 7.76
N ARG A 258 24.61 3.83 8.62
CA ARG A 258 24.62 2.53 9.29
C ARG A 258 23.44 2.34 10.25
N GLU A 259 23.03 3.39 10.94
CA GLU A 259 21.88 3.37 11.85
C GLU A 259 20.59 3.28 11.04
N LEU A 260 20.46 4.09 9.99
CA LEU A 260 19.25 4.15 9.16
C LEU A 260 19.03 2.85 8.39
N TYR A 261 20.00 2.41 7.62
CA TYR A 261 19.87 1.25 6.73
C TYR A 261 20.34 -0.07 7.34
N GLY A 262 20.95 -0.04 8.51
CA GLY A 262 21.47 -1.24 9.20
C GLY A 262 20.42 -2.03 9.98
N GLY A 263 19.12 -1.75 9.77
CA GLY A 263 18.04 -2.48 10.42
C GLY A 263 16.85 -1.62 10.87
N TYR A 264 16.86 -0.30 10.59
CA TYR A 264 15.75 0.58 10.92
C TYR A 264 14.81 0.79 9.73
N LEU A 265 15.33 1.22 8.59
CA LEU A 265 14.60 1.55 7.38
C LEU A 265 14.95 0.59 6.24
N GLY A 266 13.97 -0.08 5.66
CA GLY A 266 14.09 -0.81 4.41
C GLY A 266 13.37 -0.05 3.30
N VAL A 267 14.06 0.20 2.18
CA VAL A 267 13.48 0.81 0.98
C VAL A 267 13.62 -0.15 -0.19
N MET A 268 12.52 -0.46 -0.84
CA MET A 268 12.48 -1.31 -2.03
C MET A 268 12.12 -0.46 -3.24
N PRO A 269 13.03 -0.24 -4.20
CA PRO A 269 12.73 0.54 -5.40
C PRO A 269 11.83 -0.22 -6.37
N GLN A 270 11.20 0.52 -7.28
CA GLN A 270 10.33 0.00 -8.33
C GLN A 270 11.03 -1.02 -9.24
N ASN A 271 12.30 -0.77 -9.57
CA ASN A 271 13.09 -1.71 -10.37
C ASN A 271 13.87 -2.67 -9.44
N PRO A 272 13.45 -3.94 -9.29
CA PRO A 272 14.11 -4.89 -8.40
C PRO A 272 15.55 -5.23 -8.84
N GLN A 273 15.89 -5.07 -10.12
CA GLN A 273 17.22 -5.37 -10.62
C GLN A 273 18.30 -4.40 -10.11
N SER A 274 17.90 -3.20 -9.66
CA SER A 274 18.84 -2.21 -9.14
C SER A 274 19.47 -2.58 -7.80
N ILE A 275 18.91 -3.56 -7.08
CA ILE A 275 19.37 -3.98 -5.75
C ILE A 275 20.31 -5.19 -5.84
N PHE A 276 20.15 -6.03 -6.86
CA PHE A 276 20.96 -7.26 -6.97
C PHE A 276 22.39 -6.94 -7.42
N LEU A 277 23.35 -7.09 -6.51
CA LEU A 277 24.76 -6.79 -6.73
C LEU A 277 25.59 -8.06 -7.03
N LYS A 278 25.06 -9.24 -6.73
CA LYS A 278 25.76 -10.52 -6.82
C LYS A 278 25.17 -11.46 -7.87
N LYS A 279 25.93 -12.49 -8.24
CA LYS A 279 25.51 -13.46 -9.26
C LYS A 279 24.55 -14.52 -8.74
N THR A 280 24.63 -14.86 -7.46
CA THR A 280 23.78 -15.87 -6.83
C THR A 280 22.95 -15.27 -5.70
N VAL A 281 21.80 -15.89 -5.44
CA VAL A 281 20.90 -15.51 -4.34
C VAL A 281 21.61 -15.51 -3.00
N LEU A 282 22.41 -16.55 -2.75
CA LEU A 282 23.14 -16.71 -1.50
C LEU A 282 24.15 -15.58 -1.27
N GLU A 283 24.95 -15.25 -2.29
CA GLU A 283 25.92 -14.16 -2.22
C GLU A 283 25.25 -12.80 -2.00
N ASP A 284 24.09 -12.58 -2.64
CA ASP A 284 23.35 -11.32 -2.52
C ASP A 284 22.79 -11.17 -1.10
N LEU A 285 22.17 -12.21 -0.54
CA LEU A 285 21.72 -12.23 0.85
C LEU A 285 22.88 -11.99 1.84
N TYR A 286 24.03 -12.65 1.66
CA TYR A 286 25.19 -12.41 2.52
C TYR A 286 25.74 -10.98 2.41
N SER A 287 25.65 -10.34 1.25
CA SER A 287 26.11 -8.97 1.06
C SER A 287 25.26 -7.98 1.85
N VAL A 288 23.96 -8.21 1.96
CA VAL A 288 23.02 -7.37 2.71
C VAL A 288 23.25 -7.52 4.23
N ILE A 289 23.52 -8.73 4.72
CA ILE A 289 23.73 -8.99 6.17
C ILE A 289 25.12 -8.54 6.64
N GLY A 290 25.96 -7.95 5.77
CA GLY A 290 27.28 -7.43 6.11
C GLY A 290 28.31 -8.52 6.45
N GLY A 291 28.19 -9.70 5.84
CA GLY A 291 29.15 -10.80 6.01
C GLY A 291 29.16 -11.45 7.40
N ARG A 292 28.12 -11.22 8.21
CA ARG A 292 27.95 -11.97 9.46
C ARG A 292 27.71 -13.43 9.16
N LYS A 293 28.69 -14.28 9.49
CA LYS A 293 28.65 -15.74 9.26
C LYS A 293 27.58 -16.51 10.06
N GLU A 294 26.78 -15.83 10.84
CA GLU A 294 25.80 -16.42 11.72
C GLU A 294 24.39 -15.92 11.35
N ARG A 295 23.81 -16.54 10.33
CA ARG A 295 22.41 -16.95 10.24
C ARG A 295 22.13 -17.55 8.88
N PRO A 296 21.68 -18.81 8.82
CA PRO A 296 21.03 -19.33 7.62
C PRO A 296 19.63 -18.76 7.48
#